data_c1923bad1e8e15f462b2fd8c5f12da9d
#
_entry.id   c1923bad1e8e15f462b2fd8c5f12da9d
#
_cell.length_a   1.000
_cell.length_b   1.000
_cell.length_c   1.000
_cell.angle_alpha   90.00
_cell.angle_beta   90.00
_cell.angle_gamma   90.00
#
_symmetry.space_group_name_H-M   'P 1'
#
loop_
_entity.id
_entity.type
_entity.pdbx_description
1 polymer ?
#
loop_
_entity_poly.entity_id
_entity_poly.type
_entity_poly.pdbx_seq_one_letter_code
_entity_poly.pdbx_strand_id
1 'polypeptide(L)'
;NPYAEMVKGYKDRFSNTTLAQFSVEQNLDAITEGLRLRGMASVRTYLSNENSRSFTPFYYGLSEIQTDEGVDYSLYNIQEGTEYLNAPSVSNVGNSNFYYELVAEYNREFNEEHEVGGLLVGNFTEALNTIGGGNTSFSTLPSRNMGVSGRFTYNYGKRYYTEFNFGYNGSEKFSEENRFGFFPSFGVGYI
;
A
#
# COMPACT_ATOMS: atom_id res chain seq x y z
N ASN A 1 -11.03 0.79 39.92
CA ASN A 1 -12.08 1.20 38.99
C ASN A 1 -11.53 1.16 37.58
N PRO A 2 -11.93 0.19 36.71
CA PRO A 2 -11.37 0.06 35.36
C PRO A 2 -11.74 1.23 34.43
N TYR A 3 -12.60 2.13 34.88
CA TYR A 3 -13.06 3.28 34.10
C TYR A 3 -12.42 4.62 34.53
N ALA A 4 -11.61 4.62 35.58
CA ALA A 4 -10.94 5.85 36.01
C ALA A 4 -9.76 6.15 35.07
N GLU A 5 -9.78 7.29 34.38
CA GLU A 5 -8.70 7.73 33.48
C GLU A 5 -7.34 7.80 34.18
N MET A 6 -7.33 8.17 35.44
CA MET A 6 -6.12 8.26 36.28
C MET A 6 -5.42 6.91 36.50
N VAL A 7 -6.10 5.78 36.26
CA VAL A 7 -5.55 4.43 36.50
C VAL A 7 -5.08 3.80 35.17
N LYS A 8 -5.51 4.31 34.04
CA LYS A 8 -5.21 3.70 32.72
C LYS A 8 -4.00 4.33 32.02
N GLY A 9 -3.76 5.60 32.24
CA GLY A 9 -2.80 6.37 31.46
C GLY A 9 -3.43 6.92 30.18
N TYR A 10 -2.60 7.18 29.17
CA TYR A 10 -3.06 7.75 27.90
C TYR A 10 -2.34 7.13 26.71
N LYS A 11 -2.94 7.29 25.56
CA LYS A 11 -2.42 6.90 24.27
C LYS A 11 -2.67 8.01 23.25
N ASP A 12 -1.58 8.55 22.74
CA ASP A 12 -1.59 9.57 21.71
C ASP A 12 -1.17 8.95 20.38
N ARG A 13 -1.95 9.16 19.34
CA ARG A 13 -1.64 8.71 17.99
C ARG A 13 -1.73 9.85 17.00
N PHE A 14 -0.68 10.06 16.27
CA PHE A 14 -0.66 10.92 15.10
C PHE A 14 -0.40 10.07 13.86
N SER A 15 -1.21 10.26 12.81
CA SER A 15 -0.97 9.62 11.51
C SER A 15 -1.13 10.63 10.39
N ASN A 16 -0.27 10.50 9.39
CA ASN A 16 -0.26 11.36 8.21
C ASN A 16 -0.12 10.48 6.96
N THR A 17 -0.91 10.79 5.94
CA THR A 17 -0.75 10.25 4.60
C THR A 17 -0.51 11.40 3.64
N THR A 18 0.63 11.39 3.00
CA THR A 18 0.99 12.36 1.95
C THR A 18 0.97 11.65 0.60
N LEU A 19 0.27 12.24 -0.37
CA LEU A 19 0.26 11.83 -1.76
C LEU A 19 0.75 13.01 -2.61
N ALA A 20 1.80 12.78 -3.37
CA ALA A 20 2.24 13.70 -4.42
C ALA A 20 2.21 12.99 -5.76
N GLN A 21 1.68 13.65 -6.77
CA GLN A 21 1.58 13.12 -8.12
C GLN A 21 1.98 14.21 -9.12
N PHE A 22 2.76 13.80 -10.09
CA PHE A 22 3.14 14.62 -11.22
C PHE A 22 2.80 13.87 -12.51
N SER A 23 2.16 14.54 -13.45
CA SER A 23 1.84 13.98 -14.76
C SER A 23 2.14 14.99 -15.86
N VAL A 24 2.66 14.49 -16.97
CA VAL A 24 2.92 15.24 -18.20
C VAL A 24 2.27 14.50 -19.34
N GLU A 25 1.56 15.24 -20.17
CA GLU A 25 0.95 14.72 -21.41
C GLU A 25 1.43 15.60 -22.57
N GLN A 26 1.85 14.95 -23.65
CA GLN A 26 2.37 15.59 -24.84
C GLN A 26 1.74 14.97 -26.08
N ASN A 27 1.08 15.80 -26.91
CA ASN A 27 0.69 15.43 -28.26
C ASN A 27 1.92 15.47 -29.16
N LEU A 28 2.12 14.42 -29.92
CA LEU A 28 3.26 14.24 -30.81
C LEU A 28 2.83 14.22 -32.29
N ASP A 29 1.77 14.96 -32.61
CA ASP A 29 1.24 15.07 -33.99
C ASP A 29 2.29 15.60 -34.98
N ALA A 30 3.29 16.32 -34.50
CA ALA A 30 4.43 16.76 -35.32
C ALA A 30 5.31 15.59 -35.82
N ILE A 31 5.31 14.44 -35.12
CA ILE A 31 6.02 13.22 -35.53
C ILE A 31 5.09 12.36 -36.36
N THR A 32 3.90 12.06 -35.82
CA THR A 32 2.83 11.36 -36.53
C THR A 32 1.49 11.74 -35.92
N GLU A 33 0.53 12.03 -36.77
CA GLU A 33 -0.82 12.41 -36.38
C GLU A 33 -1.47 11.30 -35.56
N GLY A 34 -2.08 11.69 -34.43
CA GLY A 34 -2.77 10.80 -33.50
C GLY A 34 -1.86 10.11 -32.47
N LEU A 35 -0.57 10.49 -32.39
CA LEU A 35 0.35 10.00 -31.36
C LEU A 35 0.31 10.89 -30.12
N ARG A 36 0.10 10.28 -28.97
CA ARG A 36 0.10 10.94 -27.66
C ARG A 36 0.99 10.16 -26.69
N LEU A 37 1.76 10.91 -25.89
CA LEU A 37 2.58 10.35 -24.83
C LEU A 37 2.17 10.95 -23.49
N ARG A 38 2.02 10.10 -22.48
CA ARG A 38 1.74 10.52 -21.10
C ARG A 38 2.73 9.85 -20.15
N GLY A 39 3.35 10.64 -19.30
CA GLY A 39 4.17 10.19 -18.19
C GLY A 39 3.53 10.55 -16.85
N MET A 40 3.58 9.66 -15.88
CA MET A 40 3.13 9.91 -14.52
C MET A 40 4.12 9.37 -13.51
N ALA A 41 4.37 10.15 -12.46
CA ALA A 41 5.10 9.72 -11.27
C ALA A 41 4.28 10.07 -10.03
N SER A 42 4.13 9.15 -9.11
CA SER A 42 3.47 9.42 -7.84
C SER A 42 4.22 8.79 -6.68
N VAL A 43 4.16 9.47 -5.53
CA VAL A 43 4.67 8.98 -4.26
C VAL A 43 3.57 9.11 -3.21
N ARG A 44 3.34 8.01 -2.51
CA ARG A 44 2.45 7.98 -1.34
C ARG A 44 3.26 7.56 -0.13
N THR A 45 3.29 8.41 0.89
CA THR A 45 3.96 8.13 2.16
C THR A 45 2.92 8.12 3.28
N TYR A 46 2.95 7.06 4.08
CA TYR A 46 2.19 6.96 5.32
C TYR A 46 3.14 6.93 6.50
N LEU A 47 2.88 7.77 7.49
CA LEU A 47 3.59 7.82 8.75
C LEU A 47 2.59 7.76 9.89
N SER A 48 2.86 6.93 10.90
CA SER A 48 2.10 6.88 12.14
C SER A 48 3.07 6.83 13.30
N ASN A 49 2.86 7.72 14.23
CA ASN A 49 3.56 7.76 15.52
C ASN A 49 2.51 7.54 16.63
N GLU A 50 2.78 6.60 17.49
CA GLU A 50 1.96 6.30 18.65
C GLU A 50 2.81 6.37 19.89
N ASN A 51 2.40 7.17 20.85
CA ASN A 51 3.02 7.32 22.15
C ASN A 51 2.01 6.94 23.23
N SER A 52 2.34 5.96 24.03
CA SER A 52 1.47 5.51 25.12
C SER A 52 2.23 5.46 26.45
N ARG A 53 1.54 5.84 27.51
CA ARG A 53 2.02 5.71 28.88
C ARG A 53 0.90 5.15 29.73
N SER A 54 1.23 4.22 30.60
CA SER A 54 0.28 3.57 31.49
C SER A 54 0.84 3.53 32.92
N PHE A 55 -0.04 3.38 33.88
CA PHE A 55 0.32 3.01 35.23
C PHE A 55 0.45 1.49 35.35
N THR A 56 1.28 1.03 36.23
CA THR A 56 1.21 -0.36 36.71
C THR A 56 0.16 -0.41 37.82
N PRO A 57 -0.94 -1.19 37.67
CA PRO A 57 -1.99 -1.23 38.66
C PRO A 57 -1.56 -1.98 39.92
N PHE A 58 -2.04 -1.52 41.08
CA PHE A 58 -1.94 -2.26 42.34
C PHE A 58 -3.05 -3.34 42.37
N TYR A 59 -2.68 -4.57 42.66
CA TYR A 59 -3.63 -5.63 42.90
C TYR A 59 -3.52 -6.15 44.34
N TYR A 60 -4.66 -6.20 45.02
CA TYR A 60 -4.77 -6.68 46.38
C TYR A 60 -5.64 -7.95 46.44
N GLY A 61 -5.22 -8.90 47.20
CA GLY A 61 -6.00 -10.06 47.60
C GLY A 61 -6.65 -9.86 48.95
N LEU A 62 -7.73 -10.54 49.19
CA LEU A 62 -8.42 -10.59 50.46
C LEU A 62 -8.07 -11.92 51.18
N SER A 63 -7.60 -11.85 52.40
CA SER A 63 -7.37 -13.00 53.28
C SER A 63 -8.37 -12.95 54.42
N GLU A 64 -9.00 -14.07 54.68
CA GLU A 64 -9.87 -14.26 55.84
C GLU A 64 -9.02 -14.70 57.03
N ILE A 65 -9.20 -14.01 58.16
CA ILE A 65 -8.55 -14.32 59.43
C ILE A 65 -9.62 -14.69 60.45
N GLN A 66 -9.60 -15.91 60.92
CA GLN A 66 -10.51 -16.36 61.99
C GLN A 66 -9.99 -15.79 63.33
N THR A 67 -10.88 -15.03 64.00
CA THR A 67 -10.60 -14.47 65.34
C THR A 67 -11.65 -14.99 66.33
N ASP A 68 -11.38 -14.85 67.61
CA ASP A 68 -12.29 -15.29 68.67
C ASP A 68 -13.63 -14.51 68.63
N GLU A 69 -13.69 -13.39 67.98
CA GLU A 69 -14.87 -12.52 67.80
C GLU A 69 -15.60 -12.70 66.46
N GLY A 70 -15.08 -13.53 65.54
CA GLY A 70 -15.63 -13.82 64.22
C GLY A 70 -14.57 -13.83 63.10
N VAL A 71 -14.98 -13.60 61.87
CA VAL A 71 -14.10 -13.53 60.70
C VAL A 71 -13.71 -12.09 60.46
N ASP A 72 -12.39 -11.84 60.47
CA ASP A 72 -11.81 -10.56 60.05
C ASP A 72 -11.17 -10.71 58.67
N TYR A 73 -11.01 -9.60 57.92
CA TYR A 73 -10.49 -9.57 56.57
C TYR A 73 -9.24 -8.70 56.50
N SER A 74 -8.18 -9.25 55.95
CA SER A 74 -6.93 -8.53 55.73
C SER A 74 -6.63 -8.43 54.22
N LEU A 75 -6.27 -7.24 53.78
CA LEU A 75 -5.78 -7.04 52.43
C LEU A 75 -4.27 -7.33 52.37
N TYR A 76 -3.88 -8.14 51.44
CA TYR A 76 -2.45 -8.33 51.10
C TYR A 76 -2.18 -7.92 49.67
N ASN A 77 -1.00 -7.42 49.42
CA ASN A 77 -0.58 -6.97 48.10
C ASN A 77 -0.18 -8.17 47.23
N ILE A 78 -0.86 -8.36 46.10
CA ILE A 78 -0.53 -9.37 45.09
C ILE A 78 0.49 -8.82 44.10
N GLN A 79 0.35 -7.52 43.74
CA GLN A 79 1.22 -6.83 42.81
C GLN A 79 1.34 -5.37 43.22
N GLU A 80 2.60 -4.92 43.35
CA GLU A 80 2.84 -3.48 43.53
C GLU A 80 2.67 -2.74 42.21
N GLY A 81 1.95 -1.65 42.30
CA GLY A 81 1.73 -0.74 41.19
C GLY A 81 2.62 0.51 41.25
N THR A 82 2.36 1.45 40.39
CA THR A 82 3.03 2.76 40.37
C THR A 82 2.01 3.88 40.49
N GLU A 83 2.33 4.89 41.31
CA GLU A 83 1.54 6.12 41.40
C GLU A 83 1.89 7.15 40.31
N TYR A 84 2.88 6.80 39.47
CA TYR A 84 3.35 7.61 38.36
C TYR A 84 3.22 6.84 37.03
N LEU A 85 3.14 7.56 35.93
CA LEU A 85 3.16 6.98 34.59
C LEU A 85 4.51 6.36 34.27
N ASN A 86 4.47 5.10 33.83
CA ASN A 86 5.66 4.38 33.35
C ASN A 86 6.34 5.13 32.21
N ALA A 87 7.55 4.70 31.88
CA ALA A 87 8.26 5.22 30.72
C ALA A 87 7.38 5.12 29.45
N PRO A 88 7.48 6.09 28.52
CA PRO A 88 6.67 6.07 27.31
C PRO A 88 7.05 4.86 26.43
N SER A 89 6.01 4.18 25.94
CA SER A 89 6.14 3.21 24.85
C SER A 89 5.84 3.92 23.54
N VAL A 90 6.84 3.94 22.64
CA VAL A 90 6.75 4.62 21.35
C VAL A 90 6.70 3.56 20.25
N SER A 91 5.70 3.65 19.38
CA SER A 91 5.57 2.83 18.17
C SER A 91 5.50 3.72 16.95
N ASN A 92 6.42 3.50 16.02
CA ASN A 92 6.47 4.23 14.77
C ASN A 92 6.26 3.26 13.62
N VAL A 93 5.38 3.64 12.68
CA VAL A 93 5.15 2.90 11.44
C VAL A 93 5.30 3.87 10.28
N GLY A 94 6.04 3.45 9.27
CA GLY A 94 6.22 4.24 8.06
C GLY A 94 6.30 3.34 6.84
N ASN A 95 5.58 3.71 5.79
CA ASN A 95 5.72 3.08 4.48
C ASN A 95 5.67 4.13 3.37
N SER A 96 6.29 3.81 2.25
CA SER A 96 6.28 4.64 1.05
C SER A 96 6.03 3.77 -0.16
N ASN A 97 5.18 4.25 -1.07
CA ASN A 97 4.93 3.61 -2.36
C ASN A 97 5.27 4.60 -3.47
N PHE A 98 6.09 4.17 -4.39
CA PHE A 98 6.44 4.90 -5.61
C PHE A 98 5.76 4.20 -6.79
N TYR A 99 5.17 4.98 -7.66
CA TYR A 99 4.55 4.52 -8.89
C TYR A 99 5.00 5.38 -10.06
N TYR A 100 5.43 4.74 -11.12
CA TYR A 100 5.81 5.37 -12.38
C TYR A 100 5.03 4.70 -13.51
N GLU A 101 4.55 5.51 -14.43
CA GLU A 101 3.82 5.06 -15.61
C GLU A 101 4.24 5.85 -16.84
N LEU A 102 4.39 5.17 -17.95
CA LEU A 102 4.56 5.75 -19.26
C LEU A 102 3.53 5.12 -20.20
N VAL A 103 2.76 5.95 -20.85
CA VAL A 103 1.71 5.55 -21.81
C VAL A 103 2.00 6.18 -23.15
N ALA A 104 2.06 5.36 -24.18
CA ALA A 104 2.04 5.80 -25.57
C ALA A 104 0.72 5.35 -26.21
N GLU A 105 -0.01 6.29 -26.75
CA GLU A 105 -1.30 6.07 -27.41
C GLU A 105 -1.21 6.58 -28.84
N TYR A 106 -1.71 5.76 -29.77
CA TYR A 106 -1.79 6.10 -31.18
C TYR A 106 -3.17 5.76 -31.69
N ASN A 107 -3.85 6.73 -32.29
CA ASN A 107 -5.15 6.52 -32.94
C ASN A 107 -5.17 7.32 -34.26
N ARG A 108 -5.38 6.61 -35.36
CA ARG A 108 -5.46 7.26 -36.68
C ARG A 108 -6.39 6.54 -37.62
N GLU A 109 -7.15 7.31 -38.36
CA GLU A 109 -7.99 6.87 -39.46
C GLU A 109 -7.30 7.18 -40.82
N PHE A 110 -7.26 6.18 -41.70
CA PHE A 110 -6.70 6.29 -43.04
C PHE A 110 -7.77 6.02 -44.07
N ASN A 111 -7.91 6.90 -45.05
CA ASN A 111 -8.84 6.75 -46.20
C ASN A 111 -10.30 6.47 -45.80
N GLU A 112 -10.73 6.95 -44.61
CA GLU A 112 -12.11 6.78 -44.09
C GLU A 112 -12.55 5.31 -43.90
N GLU A 113 -11.70 4.33 -44.19
CA GLU A 113 -11.99 2.89 -44.13
C GLU A 113 -11.12 2.13 -43.15
N HIS A 114 -9.93 2.64 -42.85
CA HIS A 114 -8.93 1.95 -42.01
C HIS A 114 -8.68 2.73 -40.71
N GLU A 115 -9.11 2.18 -39.62
CA GLU A 115 -8.87 2.77 -38.30
C GLU A 115 -7.85 1.91 -37.53
N VAL A 116 -6.75 2.52 -37.15
CA VAL A 116 -5.65 1.87 -36.40
C VAL A 116 -5.55 2.49 -35.03
N GLY A 117 -5.62 1.67 -33.99
CA GLY A 117 -5.39 2.05 -32.62
C GLY A 117 -4.22 1.28 -32.01
N GLY A 118 -3.41 1.96 -31.22
CA GLY A 118 -2.31 1.40 -30.47
C GLY A 118 -2.23 1.98 -29.07
N LEU A 119 -2.00 1.16 -28.07
CA LEU A 119 -1.74 1.56 -26.69
C LEU A 119 -0.59 0.74 -26.17
N LEU A 120 0.43 1.41 -25.63
CA LEU A 120 1.54 0.79 -24.90
C LEU A 120 1.65 1.44 -23.53
N VAL A 121 1.66 0.63 -22.48
CA VAL A 121 1.76 1.07 -21.10
C VAL A 121 2.93 0.36 -20.45
N GLY A 122 3.88 1.15 -19.93
CA GLY A 122 4.93 0.66 -19.03
C GLY A 122 4.68 1.17 -17.62
N ASN A 123 4.76 0.32 -16.62
CA ASN A 123 4.64 0.72 -15.23
C ASN A 123 5.71 0.10 -14.33
N PHE A 124 6.02 0.81 -13.25
CA PHE A 124 6.92 0.36 -12.20
C PHE A 124 6.36 0.78 -10.85
N THR A 125 6.32 -0.14 -9.90
CA THR A 125 5.88 0.11 -8.52
C THR A 125 6.94 -0.37 -7.55
N GLU A 126 7.28 0.47 -6.58
CA GLU A 126 8.15 0.11 -5.45
C GLU A 126 7.47 0.44 -4.15
N ALA A 127 7.34 -0.55 -3.27
CA ALA A 127 6.81 -0.39 -1.93
C ALA A 127 7.92 -0.61 -0.91
N LEU A 128 8.12 0.38 -0.04
CA LEU A 128 9.13 0.40 1.02
C LEU A 128 8.44 0.43 2.39
N ASN A 129 8.82 -0.47 3.29
CA ASN A 129 8.51 -0.37 4.71
C ASN A 129 9.71 0.25 5.42
N THR A 130 9.58 1.51 5.80
CA THR A 130 10.71 2.32 6.30
C THR A 130 10.89 2.20 7.80
N ILE A 131 9.80 1.99 8.55
CA ILE A 131 9.79 1.97 10.01
C ILE A 131 8.73 0.97 10.49
N GLY A 132 9.03 0.20 11.54
CA GLY A 132 8.05 -0.68 12.20
C GLY A 132 7.68 -1.96 11.45
N GLY A 133 8.37 -2.23 10.34
CA GLY A 133 8.20 -3.50 9.63
C GLY A 133 8.89 -4.63 10.40
N GLY A 134 8.12 -5.44 11.09
CA GLY A 134 8.45 -6.72 11.75
C GLY A 134 9.91 -7.06 12.09
N ASN A 135 10.12 -7.96 13.01
CA ASN A 135 11.46 -8.34 13.52
C ASN A 135 12.28 -9.25 12.56
N THR A 136 11.95 -9.27 11.26
CA THR A 136 12.68 -10.08 10.28
C THR A 136 13.39 -9.20 9.26
N SER A 137 14.62 -9.56 8.90
CA SER A 137 15.41 -8.86 7.89
C SER A 137 14.71 -8.74 6.54
N PHE A 138 13.75 -9.63 6.26
CA PHE A 138 12.97 -9.61 5.01
C PHE A 138 11.84 -8.58 4.99
N SER A 139 11.36 -8.14 6.15
CA SER A 139 10.24 -7.19 6.24
C SER A 139 10.61 -5.76 5.83
N THR A 140 11.89 -5.44 5.78
CA THR A 140 12.43 -4.14 5.37
C THR A 140 12.85 -4.09 3.90
N LEU A 141 12.84 -5.24 3.21
CA LEU A 141 13.18 -5.27 1.79
C LEU A 141 12.09 -4.58 0.96
N PRO A 142 12.47 -3.79 -0.05
CA PRO A 142 11.52 -3.23 -0.99
C PRO A 142 10.78 -4.34 -1.75
N SER A 143 9.52 -4.10 -2.06
CA SER A 143 8.76 -4.96 -2.98
C SER A 143 8.59 -4.22 -4.30
N ARG A 144 9.10 -4.79 -5.38
CA ARG A 144 9.07 -4.18 -6.71
C ARG A 144 8.26 -5.01 -7.68
N ASN A 145 7.48 -4.32 -8.49
CA ASN A 145 6.77 -4.90 -9.62
C ASN A 145 6.96 -4.00 -10.83
N MET A 146 7.09 -4.60 -12.00
CA MET A 146 7.15 -3.86 -13.25
C MET A 146 6.39 -4.61 -14.33
N GLY A 147 5.88 -3.86 -15.29
CA GLY A 147 5.14 -4.45 -16.39
C GLY A 147 5.14 -3.57 -17.62
N VAL A 148 4.98 -4.24 -18.75
CA VAL A 148 4.67 -3.63 -20.03
C VAL A 148 3.43 -4.31 -20.58
N SER A 149 2.43 -3.54 -20.96
CA SER A 149 1.22 -4.04 -21.60
C SER A 149 0.92 -3.25 -22.85
N GLY A 150 0.32 -3.90 -23.83
CA GLY A 150 -0.02 -3.26 -25.08
C GLY A 150 -1.33 -3.78 -25.65
N ARG A 151 -1.98 -2.90 -26.40
CA ARG A 151 -3.15 -3.19 -27.22
C ARG A 151 -2.92 -2.65 -28.60
N PHE A 152 -3.26 -3.44 -29.59
CA PHE A 152 -3.34 -3.04 -30.97
C PHE A 152 -4.75 -3.34 -31.49
N THR A 153 -5.39 -2.35 -32.09
CA THR A 153 -6.73 -2.49 -32.71
C THR A 153 -6.67 -2.08 -34.17
N TYR A 154 -7.40 -2.81 -34.98
CA TYR A 154 -7.58 -2.48 -36.37
C TYR A 154 -9.02 -2.70 -36.78
N ASN A 155 -9.62 -1.69 -37.39
CA ASN A 155 -10.97 -1.73 -37.95
C ASN A 155 -10.91 -1.42 -39.42
N TYR A 156 -11.62 -2.24 -40.23
CA TYR A 156 -11.76 -2.04 -41.64
C TYR A 156 -13.24 -1.86 -42.04
N GLY A 157 -13.54 -0.73 -42.67
CA GLY A 157 -14.86 -0.41 -43.19
C GLY A 157 -15.97 -0.41 -42.10
N LYS A 158 -15.60 -0.25 -40.83
CA LYS A 158 -16.50 -0.31 -39.68
C LYS A 158 -17.26 -1.64 -39.57
N ARG A 159 -16.72 -2.71 -40.15
CA ARG A 159 -17.28 -4.06 -40.18
C ARG A 159 -16.38 -5.14 -39.63
N TYR A 160 -15.07 -5.03 -39.91
CA TYR A 160 -14.11 -6.05 -39.53
C TYR A 160 -13.23 -5.46 -38.41
N TYR A 161 -13.27 -6.08 -37.26
CA TYR A 161 -12.52 -5.64 -36.08
C TYR A 161 -11.53 -6.70 -35.70
N THR A 162 -10.30 -6.29 -35.45
CA THR A 162 -9.26 -7.15 -34.86
C THR A 162 -8.62 -6.46 -33.68
N GLU A 163 -8.35 -7.21 -32.64
CA GLU A 163 -7.68 -6.72 -31.45
C GLU A 163 -6.62 -7.72 -31.01
N PHE A 164 -5.44 -7.22 -30.69
CA PHE A 164 -4.39 -7.96 -30.06
C PHE A 164 -3.97 -7.25 -28.78
N ASN A 165 -3.95 -7.99 -27.66
CA ASN A 165 -3.45 -7.49 -26.40
C ASN A 165 -2.35 -8.37 -25.90
N PHE A 166 -1.40 -7.77 -25.18
CA PHE A 166 -0.40 -8.52 -24.44
C PHE A 166 -0.10 -7.83 -23.10
N GLY A 167 0.30 -8.63 -22.12
CA GLY A 167 0.91 -8.21 -20.87
C GLY A 167 2.20 -8.96 -20.65
N TYR A 168 3.26 -8.25 -20.26
CA TYR A 168 4.53 -8.79 -19.82
C TYR A 168 4.86 -8.20 -18.45
N ASN A 169 4.59 -8.97 -17.40
CA ASN A 169 4.63 -8.49 -16.02
C ASN A 169 5.62 -9.30 -15.19
N GLY A 170 6.34 -8.61 -14.31
CA GLY A 170 7.30 -9.21 -13.42
C GLY A 170 7.17 -8.72 -11.96
N SER A 171 7.50 -9.61 -11.03
CA SER A 171 7.50 -9.32 -9.60
C SER A 171 8.69 -9.96 -8.91
N GLU A 172 9.34 -9.20 -8.02
CA GLU A 172 10.44 -9.70 -7.18
C GLU A 172 10.03 -10.80 -6.19
N LYS A 173 8.74 -11.08 -6.04
CA LYS A 173 8.25 -12.20 -5.22
C LYS A 173 8.57 -13.56 -5.80
N PHE A 174 8.91 -13.61 -7.09
CA PHE A 174 9.28 -14.83 -7.79
C PHE A 174 10.80 -14.93 -7.99
N SER A 175 11.31 -16.16 -8.11
CA SER A 175 12.71 -16.40 -8.44
C SER A 175 13.09 -15.72 -9.75
N GLU A 176 14.37 -15.41 -9.94
CA GLU A 176 14.88 -14.65 -11.09
C GLU A 176 14.47 -15.28 -12.43
N GLU A 177 14.51 -16.60 -12.54
CA GLU A 177 14.16 -17.35 -13.75
C GLU A 177 12.66 -17.32 -14.08
N ASN A 178 11.77 -17.15 -13.07
CA ASN A 178 10.32 -17.20 -13.22
C ASN A 178 9.66 -15.85 -12.89
N ARG A 179 10.45 -14.79 -12.87
CA ARG A 179 10.01 -13.46 -12.44
C ARG A 179 9.03 -12.82 -13.39
N PHE A 180 9.14 -13.09 -14.68
CA PHE A 180 8.34 -12.49 -15.75
C PHE A 180 7.41 -13.50 -16.42
N GLY A 181 6.18 -13.06 -16.67
CA GLY A 181 5.17 -13.82 -17.42
C GLY A 181 4.66 -13.03 -18.63
N PHE A 182 4.43 -13.72 -19.74
CA PHE A 182 3.84 -13.16 -20.95
C PHE A 182 2.41 -13.68 -21.15
N PHE A 183 1.46 -12.77 -21.35
CA PHE A 183 0.03 -13.05 -21.41
C PHE A 183 -0.59 -12.41 -22.66
N PRO A 184 -0.59 -13.09 -23.81
CA PRO A 184 -1.21 -12.58 -25.02
C PRO A 184 -2.69 -12.91 -25.09
N SER A 185 -3.48 -12.07 -25.78
CA SER A 185 -4.84 -12.37 -26.20
C SER A 185 -5.14 -11.78 -27.57
N PHE A 186 -6.02 -12.43 -28.33
CA PHE A 186 -6.41 -12.02 -29.67
C PHE A 186 -7.93 -12.12 -29.84
N GLY A 187 -8.53 -11.13 -30.48
CA GLY A 187 -9.96 -11.06 -30.77
C GLY A 187 -10.24 -10.64 -32.20
N VAL A 188 -11.31 -11.15 -32.77
CA VAL A 188 -11.87 -10.72 -34.05
C VAL A 188 -13.38 -10.52 -33.94
N GLY A 189 -13.89 -9.55 -34.64
CA GLY A 189 -15.31 -9.23 -34.67
C GLY A 189 -15.75 -8.88 -36.10
N TYR A 190 -17.02 -9.17 -36.40
CA TYR A 190 -17.69 -8.81 -37.66
C TYR A 190 -19.09 -8.31 -37.32
N ILE A 191 -19.52 -7.18 -37.95
CA ILE A 191 -20.84 -6.57 -37.80
C ILE A 191 -21.51 -6.44 -39.19
#